data_023557a459e2599ae26d44539f9b1bcd
#
_entry.id   023557a459e2599ae26d44539f9b1bcd
#
_cell.length_a   1.000
_cell.length_b   1.000
_cell.length_c   1.000
_cell.angle_alpha   90.00
_cell.angle_beta   90.00
_cell.angle_gamma   90.00
#
_symmetry.space_group_name_H-M   'P 1'
#
loop_
_entity.id
_entity.type
_entity.pdbx_description
1 polymer ?
#
loop_
_entity_poly.entity_id
_entity_poly.type
_entity_poly.pdbx_seq_one_letter_code
_entity_poly.pdbx_strand_id
1 'polypeptide(L)'
;DLHLSLRRQRQMCIRDSSSQRRNGKAISPSGGPERLQKVLAAAGIASRRQCEKLIVEGRVEVDQRVITKLGTKVDLETQSVQVDGVPLVQSQLVYYVINKPKGVVCTHRDPSGRMRIIDLVPDETARMFSVGRLDRESEGLILLTNDGGLAQQLAHPRYGVEKTYHVQVAGLADRAILQRLREGVKLAEGKVGVAAVRIKRVYKQSTILEINLREGKNREIRRML
;
A
#
# COMPACT_ATOMS: atom_id res chain seq x y z
N ASP A 1 -5.93 2.58 28.56
CA ASP A 1 -4.87 3.53 28.12
C ASP A 1 -4.59 3.48 26.63
N LEU A 2 -4.83 2.39 25.92
CA LEU A 2 -4.76 2.33 24.46
C LEU A 2 -5.74 3.29 23.77
N HIS A 3 -6.90 3.50 24.35
CA HIS A 3 -7.93 4.41 23.81
C HIS A 3 -7.54 5.90 23.88
N LEU A 4 -6.80 6.30 24.90
CA LEU A 4 -6.31 7.69 25.05
C LEU A 4 -5.14 8.00 24.11
N SER A 5 -4.27 7.03 23.85
CA SER A 5 -3.18 7.13 22.88
C SER A 5 -3.70 7.28 21.44
N LEU A 6 -4.76 6.54 21.09
CA LEU A 6 -5.39 6.61 19.77
C LEU A 6 -6.14 7.95 19.55
N ARG A 7 -6.74 8.54 20.59
CA ARG A 7 -7.36 9.87 20.49
C ARG A 7 -6.35 10.98 20.20
N ARG A 8 -5.13 10.92 20.79
CA ARG A 8 -4.07 11.90 20.49
C ARG A 8 -3.51 11.73 19.06
N GLN A 9 -3.46 10.51 18.52
CA GLN A 9 -3.03 10.29 17.14
C GLN A 9 -4.06 10.77 16.10
N ARG A 10 -5.37 10.77 16.44
CA ARG A 10 -6.42 11.36 15.58
C ARG A 10 -6.25 12.88 15.35
N GLN A 11 -5.58 13.59 16.24
CA GLN A 11 -5.31 15.03 16.09
C GLN A 11 -4.07 15.34 15.22
N MET A 12 -3.27 14.35 14.85
CA MET A 12 -2.11 14.52 13.97
C MET A 12 -2.39 14.21 12.48
N CYS A 13 -3.64 14.07 12.09
CA CYS A 13 -4.01 14.20 10.69
C CYS A 13 -3.89 15.69 10.34
N ILE A 14 -2.79 16.12 9.75
CA ILE A 14 -2.60 17.46 9.23
C ILE A 14 -3.65 17.64 8.12
N ARG A 15 -4.79 18.22 8.46
CA ARG A 15 -5.62 18.90 7.47
C ARG A 15 -4.87 20.18 7.13
N ASP A 16 -4.15 20.16 6.03
CA ASP A 16 -3.69 21.39 5.42
C ASP A 16 -4.90 22.11 4.84
N SER A 17 -5.56 22.91 5.69
CA SER A 17 -6.66 23.78 5.32
C SER A 17 -6.15 25.13 4.84
N SER A 18 -5.25 25.14 3.87
CA SER A 18 -4.99 26.31 3.06
C SER A 18 -5.44 26.02 1.63
N SER A 19 -6.66 26.47 1.35
CA SER A 19 -7.25 26.51 0.03
C SER A 19 -6.43 27.41 -0.90
N GLN A 20 -5.38 26.89 -1.47
CA GLN A 20 -4.89 27.35 -2.77
C GLN A 20 -5.18 26.22 -3.76
N ARG A 21 -6.29 26.41 -4.50
CA ARG A 21 -6.55 25.67 -5.73
C ARG A 21 -5.42 25.96 -6.71
N ARG A 22 -4.30 25.27 -6.56
CA ARG A 22 -3.41 25.06 -7.68
C ARG A 22 -4.10 24.02 -8.54
N ASN A 23 -4.47 24.43 -9.76
CA ASN A 23 -4.80 23.54 -10.87
C ASN A 23 -3.61 22.62 -11.11
N GLY A 24 -3.36 21.67 -10.22
CA GLY A 24 -2.55 20.52 -10.49
C GLY A 24 -3.35 19.70 -11.50
N LYS A 25 -2.87 19.66 -12.75
CA LYS A 25 -3.26 18.61 -13.69
C LYS A 25 -3.27 17.31 -12.90
N ALA A 26 -4.45 16.74 -12.68
CA ALA A 26 -4.56 15.36 -12.23
C ALA A 26 -3.61 14.57 -13.14
N ILE A 27 -2.73 13.78 -12.54
CA ILE A 27 -1.91 12.83 -13.32
C ILE A 27 -2.95 11.91 -13.91
N SER A 28 -3.28 12.18 -15.17
CA SER A 28 -4.24 11.39 -15.93
C SER A 28 -3.82 9.92 -15.80
N PRO A 29 -4.72 8.98 -15.53
CA PRO A 29 -4.42 7.57 -15.71
C PRO A 29 -3.80 7.46 -17.11
N SER A 30 -2.68 6.77 -17.22
CA SER A 30 -1.90 6.59 -18.45
C SER A 30 -2.85 6.47 -19.65
N GLY A 31 -2.91 7.51 -20.50
CA GLY A 31 -3.83 7.57 -21.63
C GLY A 31 -3.71 6.32 -22.47
N GLY A 32 -4.79 5.55 -22.53
CA GLY A 32 -4.85 4.31 -23.30
C GLY A 32 -5.70 3.24 -22.61
N PRO A 33 -6.07 2.18 -23.35
CA PRO A 33 -7.01 1.17 -22.88
C PRO A 33 -6.47 0.41 -21.67
N GLU A 34 -7.19 0.47 -20.55
CA GLU A 34 -6.92 -0.23 -19.30
C GLU A 34 -7.79 -1.47 -19.14
N ARG A 35 -7.32 -2.46 -18.34
CA ARG A 35 -8.12 -3.64 -18.03
C ARG A 35 -9.40 -3.26 -17.28
N LEU A 36 -10.55 -3.75 -17.73
CA LEU A 36 -11.87 -3.41 -17.19
C LEU A 36 -11.96 -3.59 -15.67
N GLN A 37 -11.46 -4.72 -15.11
CA GLN A 37 -11.43 -4.92 -13.66
C GLN A 37 -10.56 -3.90 -12.90
N LYS A 38 -9.54 -3.30 -13.56
CA LYS A 38 -8.73 -2.23 -12.96
C LYS A 38 -9.54 -0.93 -12.88
N VAL A 39 -10.24 -0.61 -13.96
CA VAL A 39 -11.11 0.57 -14.07
C VAL A 39 -12.23 0.52 -13.04
N LEU A 40 -12.96 -0.59 -12.95
CA LEU A 40 -14.02 -0.80 -11.95
C LEU A 40 -13.50 -0.68 -10.51
N ALA A 41 -12.33 -1.26 -10.24
CA ALA A 41 -11.73 -1.18 -8.90
C ALA A 41 -11.24 0.25 -8.56
N ALA A 42 -10.75 1.01 -9.53
CA ALA A 42 -10.36 2.41 -9.35
C ALA A 42 -11.57 3.32 -9.09
N ALA A 43 -12.71 3.01 -9.67
CA ALA A 43 -13.98 3.69 -9.39
C ALA A 43 -14.60 3.28 -8.03
N GLY A 44 -13.97 2.37 -7.29
CA GLY A 44 -14.43 2.00 -5.94
C GLY A 44 -15.49 0.91 -5.89
N ILE A 45 -15.92 0.33 -7.02
CA ILE A 45 -16.98 -0.69 -7.09
C ILE A 45 -16.64 -1.88 -6.18
N ALA A 46 -15.45 -2.49 -6.37
CA ALA A 46 -15.03 -3.63 -5.57
C ALA A 46 -13.51 -3.87 -5.68
N SER A 47 -12.97 -4.97 -5.10
CA SER A 47 -11.60 -5.39 -5.40
C SER A 47 -11.49 -5.87 -6.85
N ARG A 48 -10.27 -5.82 -7.43
CA ARG A 48 -10.04 -6.33 -8.79
C ARG A 48 -10.60 -7.74 -8.99
N ARG A 49 -10.39 -8.65 -8.01
CA ARG A 49 -10.91 -10.02 -8.06
C ARG A 49 -12.43 -10.09 -7.96
N GLN A 50 -13.06 -9.20 -7.20
CA GLN A 50 -14.52 -9.11 -7.15
C GLN A 50 -15.08 -8.49 -8.43
N CYS A 51 -14.40 -7.48 -9.00
CA CYS A 51 -14.77 -6.93 -10.30
C CYS A 51 -14.65 -7.97 -11.42
N GLU A 52 -13.66 -8.86 -11.38
CA GLU A 52 -13.58 -10.01 -12.31
C GLU A 52 -14.80 -10.91 -12.20
N LYS A 53 -15.32 -11.18 -10.99
CA LYS A 53 -16.57 -11.93 -10.81
C LYS A 53 -17.77 -11.20 -11.40
N LEU A 54 -17.92 -9.90 -11.16
CA LEU A 54 -18.99 -9.08 -11.75
C LEU A 54 -18.97 -9.14 -13.28
N ILE A 55 -17.77 -9.12 -13.89
CA ILE A 55 -17.61 -9.25 -15.34
C ILE A 55 -18.10 -10.63 -15.82
N VAL A 56 -17.66 -11.71 -15.18
CA VAL A 56 -18.06 -13.08 -15.56
C VAL A 56 -19.57 -13.30 -15.38
N GLU A 57 -20.16 -12.69 -14.36
CA GLU A 57 -21.61 -12.72 -14.09
C GLU A 57 -22.43 -11.90 -15.08
N GLY A 58 -21.79 -11.18 -16.03
CA GLY A 58 -22.48 -10.38 -17.03
C GLY A 58 -23.13 -9.11 -16.49
N ARG A 59 -22.66 -8.60 -15.36
CA ARG A 59 -23.17 -7.39 -14.69
C ARG A 59 -22.50 -6.10 -15.15
N VAL A 60 -21.55 -6.20 -16.08
CA VAL A 60 -20.77 -5.04 -16.57
C VAL A 60 -21.05 -4.85 -18.04
N GLU A 61 -21.37 -3.62 -18.42
CA GLU A 61 -21.60 -3.21 -19.79
C GLU A 61 -20.56 -2.17 -20.23
N VAL A 62 -20.14 -2.28 -21.47
CA VAL A 62 -19.30 -1.28 -22.16
C VAL A 62 -20.01 -0.94 -23.46
N ASP A 63 -20.31 0.36 -23.66
CA ASP A 63 -21.07 0.86 -24.82
C ASP A 63 -22.36 0.05 -25.07
N GLN A 64 -23.13 -0.17 -23.98
CA GLN A 64 -24.40 -0.92 -23.98
C GLN A 64 -24.27 -2.41 -24.36
N ARG A 65 -23.05 -2.96 -24.34
CA ARG A 65 -22.81 -4.40 -24.59
C ARG A 65 -22.31 -5.06 -23.33
N VAL A 66 -22.96 -6.16 -22.94
CA VAL A 66 -22.56 -6.97 -21.79
C VAL A 66 -21.18 -7.59 -22.07
N ILE A 67 -20.27 -7.44 -21.12
CA ILE A 67 -18.91 -7.98 -21.18
C ILE A 67 -18.77 -9.09 -20.14
N THR A 68 -18.46 -10.29 -20.60
CA THR A 68 -18.18 -11.46 -19.74
C THR A 68 -16.73 -11.94 -19.84
N LYS A 69 -15.99 -11.46 -20.84
CA LYS A 69 -14.60 -11.88 -21.11
C LYS A 69 -13.62 -11.18 -20.17
N LEU A 70 -12.89 -11.97 -19.38
CA LEU A 70 -11.79 -11.46 -18.56
C LEU A 70 -10.65 -10.92 -19.41
N GLY A 71 -9.96 -9.89 -18.90
CA GLY A 71 -8.86 -9.26 -19.61
C GLY A 71 -9.28 -8.22 -20.65
N THR A 72 -10.58 -8.02 -20.87
CA THR A 72 -11.09 -6.92 -21.72
C THR A 72 -10.50 -5.59 -21.27
N LYS A 73 -10.07 -4.79 -22.23
CA LYS A 73 -9.57 -3.43 -22.01
C LYS A 73 -10.61 -2.43 -22.46
N VAL A 74 -10.69 -1.32 -21.74
CA VAL A 74 -11.58 -0.20 -22.03
C VAL A 74 -10.83 1.11 -21.92
N ASP A 75 -11.25 2.08 -22.71
CA ASP A 75 -10.77 3.45 -22.68
C ASP A 75 -11.91 4.36 -22.22
N LEU A 76 -11.80 4.89 -20.99
CA LEU A 76 -12.83 5.76 -20.41
C LEU A 76 -12.96 7.14 -21.08
N GLU A 77 -12.01 7.52 -21.96
CA GLU A 77 -12.12 8.75 -22.73
C GLU A 77 -13.11 8.60 -23.90
N THR A 78 -13.28 7.38 -24.41
CA THR A 78 -14.06 7.08 -25.61
C THR A 78 -15.21 6.12 -25.38
N GLN A 79 -15.21 5.38 -24.26
CA GLN A 79 -16.18 4.31 -23.98
C GLN A 79 -16.93 4.57 -22.67
N SER A 80 -18.22 4.26 -22.69
CA SER A 80 -19.07 4.27 -21.49
C SER A 80 -19.05 2.92 -20.79
N VAL A 81 -18.91 2.93 -19.46
CA VAL A 81 -18.93 1.71 -18.63
C VAL A 81 -20.07 1.82 -17.63
N GLN A 82 -20.83 0.74 -17.47
CA GLN A 82 -21.92 0.64 -16.50
C GLN A 82 -21.79 -0.67 -15.71
N VAL A 83 -22.28 -0.65 -14.49
CA VAL A 83 -22.41 -1.84 -13.64
C VAL A 83 -23.85 -1.92 -13.15
N ASP A 84 -24.56 -3.01 -13.44
CA ASP A 84 -25.98 -3.18 -13.14
C ASP A 84 -26.83 -2.00 -13.66
N GLY A 85 -26.52 -1.48 -14.84
CA GLY A 85 -27.20 -0.33 -15.44
C GLY A 85 -26.82 1.05 -14.87
N VAL A 86 -25.94 1.09 -13.85
CA VAL A 86 -25.50 2.36 -13.24
C VAL A 86 -24.18 2.81 -13.88
N PRO A 87 -24.10 4.00 -14.46
CA PRO A 87 -22.87 4.55 -15.04
C PRO A 87 -21.73 4.64 -14.04
N LEU A 88 -20.53 4.29 -14.50
CA LEU A 88 -19.32 4.36 -13.68
C LEU A 88 -18.91 5.82 -13.42
N VAL A 89 -18.81 6.19 -12.16
CA VAL A 89 -18.32 7.50 -11.72
C VAL A 89 -16.90 7.33 -11.16
N GLN A 90 -15.99 8.17 -11.62
CA GLN A 90 -14.62 8.17 -11.07
C GLN A 90 -14.62 8.70 -9.63
N SER A 91 -14.04 7.93 -8.72
CA SER A 91 -13.83 8.36 -7.34
C SER A 91 -12.73 9.42 -7.25
N GLN A 92 -12.92 10.41 -6.39
CA GLN A 92 -11.84 11.33 -6.05
C GLN A 92 -10.66 10.59 -5.43
N LEU A 93 -9.44 11.00 -5.79
CA LEU A 93 -8.24 10.41 -5.23
C LEU A 93 -8.01 10.92 -3.81
N VAL A 94 -7.75 9.98 -2.90
CA VAL A 94 -7.56 10.24 -1.47
C VAL A 94 -6.23 9.65 -1.02
N TYR A 95 -5.50 10.40 -0.18
CA TYR A 95 -4.19 10.02 0.32
C TYR A 95 -4.09 10.29 1.82
N TYR A 96 -3.75 9.26 2.59
CA TYR A 96 -3.44 9.37 4.01
C TYR A 96 -2.02 8.90 4.29
N VAL A 97 -1.31 9.70 5.08
CA VAL A 97 -0.01 9.34 5.65
C VAL A 97 -0.24 8.96 7.11
N ILE A 98 0.08 7.72 7.46
CA ILE A 98 -0.21 7.17 8.78
C ILE A 98 1.09 6.72 9.45
N ASN A 99 1.26 7.09 10.71
CA ASN A 99 2.20 6.42 11.59
C ASN A 99 1.49 5.20 12.20
N LYS A 100 1.64 4.03 11.56
CA LYS A 100 0.97 2.81 12.01
C LYS A 100 1.48 2.41 13.39
N PRO A 101 0.62 2.24 14.39
CA PRO A 101 1.04 1.70 15.69
C PRO A 101 1.23 0.17 15.65
N LYS A 102 1.91 -0.38 16.65
CA LYS A 102 1.95 -1.83 16.89
C LYS A 102 0.56 -2.38 17.16
N GLY A 103 0.35 -3.66 16.86
CA GLY A 103 -0.94 -4.34 17.06
C GLY A 103 -1.91 -4.23 15.88
N VAL A 104 -1.77 -3.23 15.03
CA VAL A 104 -2.63 -2.98 13.86
C VAL A 104 -2.16 -3.80 12.66
N VAL A 105 -3.12 -4.38 11.91
CA VAL A 105 -2.84 -5.21 10.73
C VAL A 105 -3.11 -4.47 9.42
N CYS A 106 -2.25 -4.66 8.42
CA CYS A 106 -2.39 -4.11 7.07
C CYS A 106 -3.22 -5.08 6.20
N THR A 107 -4.53 -5.13 6.42
CA THR A 107 -5.47 -5.93 5.64
C THR A 107 -6.81 -5.22 5.52
N HIS A 108 -7.57 -5.52 4.46
CA HIS A 108 -8.96 -5.08 4.32
C HIS A 108 -9.94 -5.92 5.13
N ARG A 109 -9.68 -7.20 5.27
CA ARG A 109 -10.52 -8.14 6.01
C ARG A 109 -9.65 -8.92 6.99
N ASP A 110 -10.05 -8.92 8.24
CA ASP A 110 -9.42 -9.71 9.28
C ASP A 110 -10.45 -10.62 9.94
N PRO A 111 -10.37 -11.94 9.74
CA PRO A 111 -11.30 -12.89 10.36
C PRO A 111 -11.21 -12.91 11.88
N SER A 112 -10.08 -12.47 12.45
CA SER A 112 -9.85 -12.44 13.90
C SER A 112 -10.33 -11.16 14.57
N GLY A 113 -10.97 -10.24 13.85
CA GLY A 113 -11.50 -8.99 14.41
C GLY A 113 -10.44 -8.01 14.95
N ARG A 114 -9.16 -8.16 14.54
CA ARG A 114 -8.09 -7.25 14.95
C ARG A 114 -8.24 -5.91 14.28
N MET A 115 -7.80 -4.84 14.93
CA MET A 115 -7.79 -3.49 14.37
C MET A 115 -6.97 -3.45 13.07
N ARG A 116 -7.57 -2.94 12.00
CA ARG A 116 -6.97 -2.83 10.66
C ARG A 116 -6.46 -1.41 10.44
N ILE A 117 -5.51 -1.28 9.56
CA ILE A 117 -4.95 0.04 9.20
C ILE A 117 -6.02 1.01 8.66
N ILE A 118 -7.03 0.49 7.97
CA ILE A 118 -8.14 1.29 7.45
C ILE A 118 -9.06 1.82 8.55
N ASP A 119 -9.10 1.21 9.74
CA ASP A 119 -9.91 1.65 10.88
C ASP A 119 -9.28 2.88 11.59
N LEU A 120 -8.06 3.28 11.20
CA LEU A 120 -7.37 4.46 11.75
C LEU A 120 -7.69 5.76 11.04
N VAL A 121 -8.36 5.71 9.90
CA VAL A 121 -8.77 6.89 9.13
C VAL A 121 -10.28 7.10 9.26
N PRO A 122 -10.78 8.32 9.00
CA PRO A 122 -12.22 8.58 8.94
C PRO A 122 -12.88 7.62 7.96
N ASP A 123 -14.16 7.29 8.25
CA ASP A 123 -14.97 6.47 7.36
C ASP A 123 -15.18 7.24 6.03
N GLU A 124 -14.44 6.84 5.03
CA GLU A 124 -14.49 7.44 3.70
C GLU A 124 -15.31 6.53 2.79
N THR A 125 -16.09 7.14 1.94
CA THR A 125 -16.88 6.41 0.93
C THR A 125 -15.98 5.72 -0.10
N ALA A 126 -14.74 6.22 -0.27
CA ALA A 126 -13.77 5.65 -1.19
C ALA A 126 -13.09 4.40 -0.61
N ARG A 127 -13.02 3.35 -1.41
CA ARG A 127 -12.33 2.13 -1.05
C ARG A 127 -10.81 2.30 -1.08
N MET A 128 -10.20 2.47 0.07
CA MET A 128 -8.75 2.65 0.22
C MET A 128 -8.00 1.33 0.47
N PHE A 129 -6.70 1.32 0.18
CA PHE A 129 -5.78 0.23 0.49
C PHE A 129 -4.40 0.77 0.90
N SER A 130 -3.64 -0.04 1.64
CA SER A 130 -2.29 0.34 2.04
C SER A 130 -1.29 0.16 0.91
N VAL A 131 -0.37 1.11 0.78
CA VAL A 131 0.78 1.03 -0.14
C VAL A 131 1.89 0.23 0.54
N GLY A 132 1.97 -1.04 0.18
CA GLY A 132 2.80 -2.00 0.88
C GLY A 132 2.17 -2.47 2.20
N ARG A 133 2.99 -3.08 3.03
CA ARG A 133 2.55 -3.65 4.31
C ARG A 133 3.64 -3.54 5.37
N LEU A 134 3.22 -3.23 6.58
CA LEU A 134 4.00 -3.42 7.79
C LEU A 134 3.41 -4.59 8.59
N ASP A 135 4.27 -5.36 9.24
CA ASP A 135 3.84 -6.42 10.15
C ASP A 135 3.03 -5.86 11.31
N ARG A 136 2.25 -6.71 11.98
CA ARG A 136 1.45 -6.32 13.15
C ARG A 136 2.30 -5.65 14.24
N GLU A 137 3.47 -6.23 14.52
CA GLU A 137 4.39 -5.74 15.56
C GLU A 137 5.37 -4.65 15.05
N SER A 138 5.25 -4.25 13.79
CA SER A 138 6.01 -3.13 13.24
C SER A 138 5.21 -1.85 13.33
N GLU A 139 5.87 -0.74 13.58
CA GLU A 139 5.30 0.61 13.60
C GLU A 139 5.98 1.49 12.54
N GLY A 140 5.38 2.62 12.23
CA GLY A 140 5.97 3.62 11.34
C GLY A 140 5.12 3.99 10.13
N LEU A 141 5.76 4.67 9.20
CA LEU A 141 5.13 5.26 8.03
C LEU A 141 4.48 4.23 7.12
N ILE A 142 3.21 4.44 6.80
CA ILE A 142 2.48 3.74 5.76
C ILE A 142 1.49 4.69 5.08
N LEU A 143 1.29 4.51 3.78
CA LEU A 143 0.31 5.26 3.01
C LEU A 143 -0.96 4.44 2.81
N LEU A 144 -2.12 5.09 2.93
CA LEU A 144 -3.42 4.59 2.47
C LEU A 144 -3.90 5.47 1.32
N THR A 145 -4.42 4.85 0.26
CA THR A 145 -4.95 5.57 -0.90
C THR A 145 -5.90 4.69 -1.70
N ASN A 146 -6.72 5.30 -2.56
CA ASN A 146 -7.45 4.63 -3.63
C ASN A 146 -6.74 4.75 -4.99
N ASP A 147 -5.58 5.44 -5.05
CA ASP A 147 -4.75 5.57 -6.25
C ASP A 147 -3.89 4.31 -6.47
N GLY A 148 -4.38 3.42 -7.33
CA GLY A 148 -3.65 2.19 -7.69
C GLY A 148 -2.40 2.43 -8.55
N GLY A 149 -2.31 3.56 -9.24
CA GLY A 149 -1.13 3.96 -10.02
C GLY A 149 0.03 4.33 -9.11
N LEU A 150 -0.19 5.27 -8.19
CA LEU A 150 0.79 5.66 -7.19
C LEU A 150 1.21 4.47 -6.31
N ALA A 151 0.24 3.69 -5.84
CA ALA A 151 0.53 2.51 -5.03
C ALA A 151 1.45 1.52 -5.74
N GLN A 152 1.24 1.29 -7.03
CA GLN A 152 2.11 0.44 -7.84
C GLN A 152 3.52 1.02 -7.98
N GLN A 153 3.64 2.33 -8.24
CA GLN A 153 4.94 2.99 -8.35
C GLN A 153 5.75 2.89 -7.06
N LEU A 154 5.11 3.09 -5.91
CA LEU A 154 5.80 3.07 -4.61
C LEU A 154 6.09 1.64 -4.10
N ALA A 155 5.22 0.67 -4.39
CA ALA A 155 5.33 -0.67 -3.83
C ALA A 155 6.10 -1.67 -4.72
N HIS A 156 6.00 -1.53 -6.05
CA HIS A 156 6.54 -2.55 -6.95
C HIS A 156 8.06 -2.42 -7.13
N PRO A 157 8.83 -3.53 -6.97
CA PRO A 157 10.31 -3.52 -7.00
C PRO A 157 10.92 -2.90 -8.24
N ARG A 158 10.26 -2.99 -9.41
CA ARG A 158 10.77 -2.45 -10.67
C ARG A 158 11.05 -0.94 -10.65
N TYR A 159 10.39 -0.20 -9.75
CA TYR A 159 10.59 1.24 -9.61
C TYR A 159 11.70 1.61 -8.65
N GLY A 160 12.26 0.65 -7.93
CA GLY A 160 13.43 0.82 -7.08
C GLY A 160 13.25 1.78 -5.90
N VAL A 161 12.01 2.08 -5.50
CA VAL A 161 11.75 2.98 -4.37
C VAL A 161 12.29 2.39 -3.09
N GLU A 162 13.28 3.04 -2.51
CA GLU A 162 13.90 2.59 -1.27
C GLU A 162 13.01 2.86 -0.06
N LYS A 163 13.00 1.89 0.85
CA LYS A 163 12.28 1.95 2.12
C LYS A 163 13.29 1.82 3.24
N THR A 164 13.36 2.83 4.11
CA THR A 164 14.28 2.86 5.24
C THR A 164 13.61 2.32 6.51
N TYR A 165 14.26 1.38 7.16
CA TYR A 165 13.82 0.76 8.39
C TYR A 165 14.83 0.99 9.50
N HIS A 166 14.34 1.32 10.71
CA HIS A 166 15.12 1.30 11.93
C HIS A 166 14.81 0.01 12.67
N VAL A 167 15.82 -0.83 12.83
CA VAL A 167 15.66 -2.18 13.38
C VAL A 167 16.53 -2.33 14.61
N GLN A 168 15.91 -2.59 15.75
CA GLN A 168 16.63 -2.89 16.98
C GLN A 168 16.92 -4.40 17.01
N VAL A 169 18.18 -4.74 17.15
CA VAL A 169 18.69 -6.12 17.31
C VAL A 169 19.32 -6.28 18.67
N ALA A 170 19.24 -7.49 19.23
CA ALA A 170 19.95 -7.83 20.46
C ALA A 170 21.47 -7.88 20.23
N GLY A 171 22.23 -7.52 21.23
CA GLY A 171 23.69 -7.53 21.15
C GLY A 171 24.31 -6.38 20.37
N LEU A 172 25.62 -6.49 20.16
CA LEU A 172 26.41 -5.50 19.43
C LEU A 172 26.61 -5.98 17.99
N ALA A 173 26.08 -5.20 17.05
CA ALA A 173 26.33 -5.48 15.63
C ALA A 173 27.72 -4.95 15.25
N ASP A 174 28.51 -5.80 14.62
CA ASP A 174 29.84 -5.49 14.13
C ASP A 174 29.88 -5.28 12.61
N ARG A 175 31.07 -4.98 12.08
CA ARG A 175 31.27 -4.79 10.65
C ARG A 175 30.99 -6.06 9.83
N ALA A 176 31.28 -7.24 10.40
CA ALA A 176 31.08 -8.51 9.72
C ALA A 176 29.59 -8.79 9.49
N ILE A 177 28.73 -8.51 10.48
CA ILE A 177 27.26 -8.61 10.33
C ILE A 177 26.77 -7.65 9.24
N LEU A 178 27.23 -6.40 9.23
CA LEU A 178 26.85 -5.43 8.21
C LEU A 178 27.26 -5.89 6.80
N GLN A 179 28.46 -6.45 6.67
CA GLN A 179 28.94 -6.97 5.39
C GLN A 179 28.08 -8.15 4.92
N ARG A 180 27.80 -9.11 5.79
CA ARG A 180 26.93 -10.26 5.47
C ARG A 180 25.54 -9.82 5.01
N LEU A 181 24.95 -8.81 5.62
CA LEU A 181 23.65 -8.26 5.21
C LEU A 181 23.72 -7.63 3.81
N ARG A 182 24.82 -6.95 3.47
CA ARG A 182 25.03 -6.37 2.13
C ARG A 182 25.28 -7.45 1.08
N GLU A 183 26.12 -8.44 1.38
CA GLU A 183 26.41 -9.55 0.49
C GLU A 183 25.20 -10.46 0.27
N GLY A 184 24.27 -10.45 1.22
CA GLY A 184 23.02 -11.17 1.21
C GLY A 184 23.06 -12.48 2.02
N VAL A 185 21.94 -12.71 2.69
CA VAL A 185 21.66 -13.88 3.51
C VAL A 185 20.85 -14.88 2.70
N LYS A 186 21.15 -16.17 2.85
CA LYS A 186 20.39 -17.24 2.20
C LYS A 186 19.08 -17.48 2.95
N LEU A 187 17.97 -17.16 2.31
CA LEU A 187 16.61 -17.48 2.76
C LEU A 187 16.05 -18.64 1.93
N ALA A 188 14.88 -19.15 2.32
CA ALA A 188 14.25 -20.27 1.60
C ALA A 188 13.97 -19.96 0.11
N GLU A 189 13.63 -18.71 -0.20
CA GLU A 189 13.37 -18.23 -1.55
C GLU A 189 14.62 -17.75 -2.33
N GLY A 190 15.81 -17.92 -1.77
CA GLY A 190 17.08 -17.54 -2.39
C GLY A 190 17.91 -16.56 -1.58
N LYS A 191 18.99 -16.04 -2.18
CA LYS A 191 19.87 -15.06 -1.56
C LYS A 191 19.23 -13.68 -1.60
N VAL A 192 19.14 -13.01 -0.44
CA VAL A 192 18.52 -11.69 -0.26
C VAL A 192 19.46 -10.77 0.49
N GLY A 193 19.75 -9.62 -0.09
CA GLY A 193 20.62 -8.60 0.50
C GLY A 193 19.90 -7.26 0.67
N VAL A 194 20.49 -6.39 1.47
CA VAL A 194 19.97 -5.03 1.69
C VAL A 194 20.64 -4.05 0.71
N ALA A 195 19.91 -3.00 0.31
CA ALA A 195 20.49 -1.94 -0.54
C ALA A 195 21.56 -1.13 0.21
N ALA A 196 21.31 -0.85 1.49
CA ALA A 196 22.28 -0.24 2.38
C ALA A 196 21.99 -0.65 3.83
N VAL A 197 23.05 -0.66 4.66
CA VAL A 197 22.92 -0.85 6.12
C VAL A 197 24.00 -0.07 6.84
N ARG A 198 23.60 0.57 7.95
CA ARG A 198 24.53 1.24 8.86
C ARG A 198 24.07 1.09 10.31
N ILE A 199 25.01 1.18 11.24
CA ILE A 199 24.70 1.32 12.67
C ILE A 199 24.22 2.76 12.89
N LYS A 200 23.00 2.89 13.43
CA LYS A 200 22.42 4.19 13.81
C LYS A 200 22.72 4.51 15.26
N ARG A 201 22.61 3.54 16.16
CA ARG A 201 22.86 3.70 17.59
C ARG A 201 23.24 2.37 18.23
N VAL A 202 24.14 2.46 19.19
CA VAL A 202 24.55 1.30 20.01
C VAL A 202 24.13 1.54 21.45
N TYR A 203 23.55 0.52 22.08
CA TYR A 203 23.23 0.45 23.49
C TYR A 203 24.01 -0.69 24.13
N LYS A 204 23.98 -0.80 25.48
CA LYS A 204 24.72 -1.84 26.21
C LYS A 204 24.40 -3.26 25.75
N GLN A 205 23.13 -3.54 25.42
CA GLN A 205 22.62 -4.89 25.08
C GLN A 205 21.89 -4.94 23.73
N SER A 206 21.93 -3.87 22.94
CA SER A 206 21.25 -3.84 21.65
C SER A 206 21.89 -2.82 20.71
N THR A 207 21.64 -3.00 19.41
CA THR A 207 22.06 -2.07 18.35
C THR A 207 20.85 -1.70 17.52
N ILE A 208 20.73 -0.40 17.18
CA ILE A 208 19.77 0.05 16.16
C ILE A 208 20.51 0.14 14.83
N LEU A 209 20.03 -0.67 13.88
CA LEU A 209 20.46 -0.62 12.49
C LEU A 209 19.49 0.23 11.68
N GLU A 210 20.03 1.01 10.75
CA GLU A 210 19.25 1.62 9.68
C GLU A 210 19.48 0.78 8.42
N ILE A 211 18.39 0.24 7.86
CA ILE A 211 18.41 -0.69 6.73
C ILE A 211 17.56 -0.14 5.61
N ASN A 212 18.12 -0.05 4.40
CA ASN A 212 17.39 0.31 3.20
C ASN A 212 17.10 -0.92 2.36
N LEU A 213 15.82 -1.09 1.97
CA LEU A 213 15.37 -2.14 1.07
C LEU A 213 14.74 -1.55 -0.19
N ARG A 214 14.98 -2.15 -1.34
CA ARG A 214 14.28 -1.87 -2.61
C ARG A 214 13.10 -2.80 -2.85
N GLU A 215 13.17 -3.98 -2.28
CA GLU A 215 12.12 -5.00 -2.28
C GLU A 215 11.40 -5.01 -0.91
N GLY A 216 10.46 -5.91 -0.72
CA GLY A 216 9.73 -6.08 0.53
C GLY A 216 9.12 -7.48 0.58
N LYS A 217 9.97 -8.51 0.70
CA LYS A 217 9.52 -9.90 0.89
C LYS A 217 8.88 -10.06 2.26
N ASN A 218 8.07 -11.10 2.43
CA ASN A 218 7.38 -11.33 3.69
C ASN A 218 8.39 -11.44 4.84
N ARG A 219 8.26 -10.56 5.83
CA ARG A 219 9.09 -10.50 7.06
C ARG A 219 10.60 -10.56 6.77
N GLU A 220 11.02 -9.99 5.64
CA GLU A 220 12.36 -10.09 5.07
C GLU A 220 13.45 -9.75 6.10
N ILE A 221 13.40 -8.55 6.68
CA ILE A 221 14.38 -8.08 7.68
C ILE A 221 14.44 -9.05 8.88
N ARG A 222 13.28 -9.50 9.41
CA ARG A 222 13.21 -10.41 10.57
C ARG A 222 13.77 -11.80 10.30
N ARG A 223 13.85 -12.20 9.02
CA ARG A 223 14.41 -13.51 8.63
C ARG A 223 15.89 -13.41 8.27
N MET A 224 16.36 -12.19 7.99
CA MET A 224 17.78 -11.93 7.71
C MET A 224 18.58 -11.74 8.99
N LEU A 225 17.95 -11.28 10.07
CA LEU A 225 18.51 -11.02 11.40
C LEU A 225 18.16 -12.13 12.39
#